data_e8fecf8ec38f9ef44b2ee7766d330656
#
_entry.id   e8fecf8ec38f9ef44b2ee7766d330656
#
_cell.length_a   1.000
_cell.length_b   1.000
_cell.length_c   1.000
_cell.angle_alpha   90.00
_cell.angle_beta   90.00
_cell.angle_gamma   90.00
#
_symmetry.space_group_name_H-M   'P 1'
#
loop_
_entity.id
_entity.type
_entity.pdbx_description
1 polymer ?
#
loop_
_entity_poly.entity_id
_entity_poly.type
_entity_poly.pdbx_seq_one_letter_code
_entity_poly.pdbx_strand_id
1 'polypeptide(L)' 'MFRAVVAEAAALTSIALFIGMIAVWAQVLGTL' A
#
# COMPACT_ATOMS: atom_id res chain seq x y z
N MET A 1 -10.26 -16.44 -15.08
CA MET A 1 -10.19 -15.06 -15.60
C MET A 1 -10.38 -14.04 -14.51
N PHE A 2 -11.53 -14.07 -13.85
CA PHE A 2 -11.81 -13.12 -12.76
C PHE A 2 -10.82 -13.27 -11.60
N ARG A 3 -10.40 -14.50 -11.35
CA ARG A 3 -9.48 -14.81 -10.27
C ARG A 3 -8.12 -14.12 -10.42
N ALA A 4 -7.61 -14.08 -11.64
CA ALA A 4 -6.31 -13.44 -11.91
C ALA A 4 -6.40 -11.94 -11.71
N VAL A 5 -7.52 -11.33 -12.11
CA VAL A 5 -7.75 -9.90 -11.92
C VAL A 5 -7.83 -9.56 -10.44
N VAL A 6 -8.54 -10.35 -9.67
CA VAL A 6 -8.67 -10.14 -8.23
C VAL A 6 -7.32 -10.29 -7.53
N ALA A 7 -6.55 -11.30 -7.90
CA ALA A 7 -5.23 -11.51 -7.32
C ALA A 7 -4.31 -10.34 -7.62
N GLU A 8 -4.34 -9.83 -8.83
CA GLU A 8 -3.53 -8.69 -9.23
C GLU A 8 -3.94 -7.43 -8.48
N ALA A 9 -5.25 -7.18 -8.39
CA ALA A 9 -5.76 -6.03 -7.66
C ALA A 9 -5.40 -6.09 -6.18
N ALA A 10 -5.48 -7.27 -5.58
CA ALA A 10 -5.11 -7.46 -4.18
C ALA A 10 -3.63 -7.17 -3.94
N ALA A 11 -2.78 -7.62 -4.85
CA ALA A 11 -1.33 -7.36 -4.76
C ALA A 11 -1.04 -5.87 -4.85
N LEU A 12 -1.66 -5.18 -5.79
CA LEU A 12 -1.47 -3.74 -5.94
C LEU A 12 -1.96 -2.97 -4.71
N THR A 13 -3.09 -3.39 -4.16
CA THR A 13 -3.64 -2.78 -2.95
C THR A 13 -2.68 -2.94 -1.77
N SER A 14 -2.10 -4.12 -1.61
CA SER A 14 -1.14 -4.38 -0.54
C SER A 14 0.09 -3.51 -0.66
N ILE A 15 0.62 -3.36 -1.87
CA ILE A 15 1.77 -2.50 -2.13
C ILE A 15 1.43 -1.04 -1.79
N ALA A 16 0.25 -0.58 -2.22
CA ALA A 16 -0.18 0.79 -1.95
C ALA A 16 -0.31 1.06 -0.45
N LEU A 17 -0.87 0.11 0.28
CA LEU A 17 -1.01 0.23 1.73
C LEU A 17 0.35 0.25 2.42
N PHE A 18 1.28 -0.57 1.96
CA PHE A 18 2.62 -0.62 2.53
C PHE A 18 3.34 0.72 2.33
N ILE A 19 3.31 1.25 1.11
CA ILE A 19 3.92 2.53 0.80
C ILE A 19 3.24 3.65 1.58
N GLY A 20 1.92 3.62 1.67
CA GLY A 20 1.16 4.60 2.44
C GLY A 20 1.54 4.62 3.91
N MET A 21 1.78 3.45 4.49
CA MET A 21 2.21 3.36 5.88
C MET A 21 3.58 4.00 6.08
N ILE A 22 4.52 3.73 5.17
CA ILE A 22 5.83 4.36 5.21
C ILE A 22 5.70 5.88 5.13
N ALA A 23 4.85 6.37 4.24
CA ALA A 23 4.64 7.80 4.06
C ALA A 23 4.08 8.44 5.33
N VAL A 24 3.12 7.79 5.98
CA VAL A 24 2.52 8.28 7.23
C VAL A 24 3.59 8.38 8.33
N TRP A 25 4.37 7.34 8.51
CA TRP A 25 5.42 7.33 9.52
C TRP A 25 6.49 8.37 9.22
N ALA A 26 6.84 8.54 7.95
CA ALA A 26 7.80 9.56 7.54
C ALA A 26 7.31 10.96 7.93
N GLN A 27 6.03 11.24 7.76
CA GLN A 27 5.45 12.51 8.15
C GLN A 27 5.44 12.70 9.66
N VAL A 28 5.05 11.67 10.40
CA VAL A 28 5.03 11.73 11.87
C VAL A 28 6.43 12.03 12.40
N LEU A 29 7.43 11.32 11.93
CA LEU A 29 8.81 11.52 12.37
C LEU A 29 9.37 12.84 11.86
N GLY A 30 8.93 13.28 10.69
CA GLY A 30 9.37 14.55 10.11
C GLY A 30 8.86 15.77 10.84
N THR A 31 7.74 15.66 11.57
CA THR A 31 7.16 16.74 12.35
C THR A 31 7.62 16.75 13.80
N LEU A 32 8.30 15.71 14.21
CA LEU A 32 8.87 15.65 15.54
C LEU A 32 10.21 16.37 15.58
#